data_58bfb7e7161e254d2ac0cf77ed3c12a6
#
_entry.id   58bfb7e7161e254d2ac0cf77ed3c12a6
#
_cell.length_a   1.000
_cell.length_b   1.000
_cell.length_c   1.000
_cell.angle_alpha   90.00
_cell.angle_beta   90.00
_cell.angle_gamma   90.00
#
_symmetry.space_group_name_H-M   'P 1'
#
loop_
_entity.id
_entity.type
_entity.pdbx_description
1 polymer ?
#
loop_
_entity_poly.entity_id
_entity_poly.type
_entity_poly.pdbx_seq_one_letter_code
_entity_poly.pdbx_strand_id
1 'polypeptide(L)'
;MRVTSVRDPIPSGARLATAMVRRPMNTDASAVLAAAVTEELRWDPLVDVERINVSAEDSKITLHGVVRTYAQKCRAEKIAGEIRGVVDVKNELDVRLAIGSYRTDDGLEQLAASIMQNHSALCDPLPRVTAHDGWLTLSGVVTTEAQKRAAEDALRDLTGIRGIANGIEVAPPREDAGDAGVFLAAVLRRGKLGVNDLKVEVNGGAIAIDAKVTSCAERDALIELASCRRGIVSVEDRVVVQPTPALPDSRTS
;
A
#
# COMPACT_ATOMS: atom_id res chain seq x y z
N MET A 1 -36.42 63.23 52.46
CA MET A 1 -36.73 62.58 51.22
C MET A 1 -35.64 61.58 50.94
N ARG A 2 -35.95 60.26 50.99
CA ARG A 2 -35.00 59.16 50.90
C ARG A 2 -34.76 58.86 49.47
N VAL A 3 -33.47 58.80 49.07
CA VAL A 3 -33.04 58.28 47.79
C VAL A 3 -32.56 56.85 48.01
N THR A 4 -33.27 55.88 47.45
CA THR A 4 -32.99 54.46 47.55
C THR A 4 -32.03 54.06 46.40
N SER A 5 -30.83 53.69 46.75
CA SER A 5 -29.83 53.14 45.81
C SER A 5 -30.15 51.66 45.56
N VAL A 6 -30.48 51.33 44.32
CA VAL A 6 -30.61 49.98 43.84
C VAL A 6 -29.24 49.51 43.31
N ARG A 7 -28.63 48.54 43.99
CA ARG A 7 -27.45 47.83 43.51
C ARG A 7 -27.93 46.60 42.72
N ASP A 8 -27.67 46.58 41.45
CA ASP A 8 -27.80 45.36 40.64
C ASP A 8 -26.61 44.44 40.90
N PRO A 9 -26.81 43.10 41.08
CA PRO A 9 -25.74 42.17 41.22
C PRO A 9 -25.18 41.74 39.85
N ILE A 10 -23.87 41.85 39.73
CA ILE A 10 -23.08 41.34 38.60
C ILE A 10 -23.16 39.82 38.59
N PRO A 11 -23.54 39.13 37.50
CA PRO A 11 -23.46 37.70 37.41
C PRO A 11 -22.00 37.27 37.24
N SER A 12 -21.49 36.69 38.30
CA SER A 12 -20.23 35.93 38.31
C SER A 12 -20.38 34.68 37.45
N GLY A 13 -19.42 34.41 36.55
CA GLY A 13 -19.21 33.05 36.04
C GLY A 13 -19.35 32.85 34.54
N ALA A 14 -18.81 33.71 33.69
CA ALA A 14 -18.42 33.28 32.36
C ALA A 14 -17.07 32.57 32.44
N ARG A 15 -17.09 31.26 32.65
CA ARG A 15 -15.94 30.41 32.36
C ARG A 15 -15.71 30.49 30.85
N LEU A 16 -14.69 31.23 30.45
CA LEU A 16 -14.09 31.16 29.16
C LEU A 16 -13.56 29.69 29.00
N ALA A 17 -14.38 28.85 28.39
CA ALA A 17 -13.89 27.62 27.84
C ALA A 17 -12.85 27.97 26.80
N THR A 18 -11.58 27.96 27.20
CA THR A 18 -10.45 27.98 26.29
C THR A 18 -10.58 26.69 25.49
N ALA A 19 -11.25 26.79 24.35
CA ALA A 19 -11.16 25.78 23.33
C ALA A 19 -9.66 25.68 22.97
N MET A 20 -8.98 24.72 23.55
CA MET A 20 -7.66 24.29 23.10
C MET A 20 -7.84 23.82 21.67
N VAL A 21 -7.72 24.75 20.72
CA VAL A 21 -7.45 24.41 19.33
C VAL A 21 -6.13 23.65 19.36
N ARG A 22 -6.23 22.34 19.36
CA ARG A 22 -5.10 21.48 19.05
C ARG A 22 -4.63 21.88 17.67
N ARG A 23 -3.66 22.77 17.62
CA ARG A 23 -2.86 23.02 16.43
C ARG A 23 -2.22 21.69 16.10
N PRO A 24 -2.49 21.09 14.95
CA PRO A 24 -1.77 19.88 14.55
C PRO A 24 -0.30 20.29 14.35
N MET A 25 0.56 19.88 15.28
CA MET A 25 2.00 20.18 15.25
C MET A 25 2.73 19.46 14.10
N ASN A 26 2.00 18.83 13.17
CA ASN A 26 2.55 18.04 12.09
C ASN A 26 2.16 18.52 10.68
N THR A 27 1.49 19.66 10.57
CA THR A 27 0.99 20.16 9.27
C THR A 27 2.12 20.45 8.28
N ASP A 28 3.25 20.95 8.77
CA ASP A 28 4.41 21.26 7.92
C ASP A 28 5.09 19.98 7.40
N ALA A 29 5.25 18.96 8.26
CA ALA A 29 5.85 17.68 7.87
C ALA A 29 4.95 16.91 6.88
N SER A 30 3.64 16.91 7.10
CA SER A 30 2.68 16.28 6.19
C SER A 30 2.64 16.99 4.83
N ALA A 31 2.70 18.32 4.81
CA ALA A 31 2.74 19.10 3.58
C ALA A 31 4.04 18.84 2.77
N VAL A 32 5.18 18.74 3.46
CA VAL A 32 6.46 18.40 2.83
C VAL A 32 6.42 16.98 2.25
N LEU A 33 5.83 16.03 2.98
CA LEU A 33 5.69 14.65 2.52
C LEU A 33 4.79 14.56 1.28
N ALA A 34 3.63 15.23 1.28
CA ALA A 34 2.75 15.28 0.12
C ALA A 34 3.42 15.92 -1.10
N ALA A 35 4.20 16.98 -0.89
CA ALA A 35 4.96 17.63 -1.95
C ALA A 35 6.03 16.70 -2.53
N ALA A 36 6.75 15.95 -1.68
CA ALA A 36 7.75 14.98 -2.12
C ALA A 36 7.13 13.87 -2.97
N VAL A 37 5.98 13.31 -2.54
CA VAL A 37 5.23 12.32 -3.32
C VAL A 37 4.78 12.91 -4.66
N THR A 38 4.23 14.12 -4.68
CA THR A 38 3.78 14.78 -5.92
C THR A 38 4.94 15.01 -6.89
N GLU A 39 6.09 15.39 -6.39
CA GLU A 39 7.29 15.60 -7.21
C GLU A 39 7.80 14.28 -7.80
N GLU A 40 7.85 13.20 -7.01
CA GLU A 40 8.27 11.88 -7.51
C GLU A 40 7.29 11.33 -8.56
N LEU A 41 5.98 11.50 -8.35
CA LEU A 41 4.97 11.15 -9.35
C LEU A 41 5.14 11.95 -10.66
N ARG A 42 5.63 13.18 -10.60
CA ARG A 42 5.87 14.04 -11.78
C ARG A 42 7.03 13.54 -12.63
N TRP A 43 8.03 12.91 -12.01
CA TRP A 43 9.18 12.34 -12.72
C TRP A 43 8.87 11.05 -13.46
N ASP A 44 7.74 10.39 -13.14
CA ASP A 44 7.34 9.17 -13.84
C ASP A 44 6.53 9.49 -15.09
N PRO A 45 7.06 9.17 -16.29
CA PRO A 45 6.41 9.50 -17.55
C PRO A 45 5.10 8.73 -17.80
N LEU A 46 4.84 7.67 -17.05
CA LEU A 46 3.64 6.85 -17.18
C LEU A 46 2.49 7.34 -16.31
N VAL A 47 2.73 8.29 -15.40
CA VAL A 47 1.72 8.81 -14.46
C VAL A 47 1.33 10.24 -14.87
N ASP A 48 0.04 10.46 -15.12
CA ASP A 48 -0.53 11.80 -15.39
C ASP A 48 -0.82 12.52 -14.06
N VAL A 49 0.21 13.16 -13.49
CA VAL A 49 0.13 13.80 -12.16
C VAL A 49 -0.88 14.96 -12.10
N GLU A 50 -1.21 15.59 -13.22
CA GLU A 50 -2.14 16.73 -13.25
C GLU A 50 -3.56 16.36 -12.78
N ARG A 51 -3.87 15.06 -12.82
CA ARG A 51 -5.17 14.52 -12.42
C ARG A 51 -5.14 13.80 -11.08
N ILE A 52 -3.98 13.82 -10.42
CA ILE A 52 -3.77 13.16 -9.12
C ILE A 52 -3.58 14.24 -8.07
N ASN A 53 -4.37 14.15 -7.01
CA ASN A 53 -4.23 14.97 -5.82
C ASN A 53 -3.68 14.13 -4.68
N VAL A 54 -2.60 14.60 -4.07
CA VAL A 54 -1.91 13.91 -2.98
C VAL A 54 -2.18 14.66 -1.67
N SER A 55 -2.68 13.96 -0.69
CA SER A 55 -2.81 14.45 0.68
C SER A 55 -2.02 13.57 1.64
N ALA A 56 -1.49 14.15 2.69
CA ALA A 56 -0.74 13.44 3.72
C ALA A 56 -1.28 13.79 5.11
N GLU A 57 -1.46 12.77 5.95
CA GLU A 57 -1.85 12.89 7.34
C GLU A 57 -1.07 11.85 8.17
N ASP A 58 -0.34 12.29 9.17
CA ASP A 58 0.45 11.42 10.06
C ASP A 58 1.28 10.33 9.33
N SER A 59 2.00 10.72 8.29
CA SER A 59 2.80 9.81 7.45
C SER A 59 1.98 8.82 6.58
N LYS A 60 0.67 8.98 6.52
CA LYS A 60 -0.20 8.26 5.59
C LYS A 60 -0.49 9.14 4.39
N ILE A 61 -0.30 8.58 3.22
CA ILE A 61 -0.60 9.24 1.95
C ILE A 61 -1.96 8.79 1.44
N THR A 62 -2.78 9.74 1.00
CA THR A 62 -3.99 9.43 0.26
C THR A 62 -3.89 10.01 -1.14
N LEU A 63 -4.01 9.14 -2.14
CA LEU A 63 -4.03 9.49 -3.55
C LEU A 63 -5.47 9.58 -4.03
N HIS A 64 -5.90 10.77 -4.47
CA HIS A 64 -7.23 11.00 -5.03
C HIS A 64 -7.12 11.44 -6.48
N GLY A 65 -8.14 11.18 -7.26
CA GLY A 65 -8.23 11.68 -8.63
C GLY A 65 -8.58 10.61 -9.62
N VAL A 66 -8.16 10.82 -10.88
CA VAL A 66 -8.55 9.98 -12.00
C VAL A 66 -7.34 9.60 -12.81
N VAL A 67 -7.20 8.31 -13.11
CA VAL A 67 -6.17 7.76 -14.00
C VAL A 67 -6.82 7.06 -15.19
N ARG A 68 -6.06 6.85 -16.26
CA ARG A 68 -6.57 6.26 -17.51
C ARG A 68 -6.47 4.74 -17.55
N THR A 69 -5.60 4.15 -16.72
CA THR A 69 -5.36 2.70 -16.70
C THR A 69 -5.16 2.23 -15.27
N TYR A 70 -5.46 0.95 -15.02
CA TYR A 70 -5.19 0.31 -13.75
C TYR A 70 -3.68 0.25 -13.44
N ALA A 71 -2.85 0.05 -14.47
CA ALA A 71 -1.39 0.12 -14.34
C ALA A 71 -0.91 1.45 -13.73
N GLN A 72 -1.48 2.58 -14.18
CA GLN A 72 -1.16 3.90 -13.62
C GLN A 72 -1.55 4.01 -12.14
N LYS A 73 -2.72 3.46 -11.77
CA LYS A 73 -3.17 3.41 -10.37
C LYS A 73 -2.18 2.66 -9.49
N CYS A 74 -1.78 1.46 -9.87
CA CYS A 74 -0.83 0.64 -9.13
C CYS A 74 0.57 1.29 -9.09
N ARG A 75 0.99 1.92 -10.19
CA ARG A 75 2.28 2.58 -10.26
C ARG A 75 2.36 3.80 -9.34
N ALA A 76 1.31 4.62 -9.30
CA ALA A 76 1.22 5.76 -8.41
C ALA A 76 1.30 5.33 -6.93
N GLU A 77 0.62 4.24 -6.58
CA GLU A 77 0.67 3.65 -5.23
C GLU A 77 2.08 3.19 -4.88
N LYS A 78 2.73 2.47 -5.80
CA LYS A 78 4.10 1.98 -5.61
C LYS A 78 5.07 3.13 -5.39
N ILE A 79 5.05 4.15 -6.25
CA ILE A 79 5.91 5.34 -6.12
C ILE A 79 5.70 6.03 -4.77
N ALA A 80 4.43 6.24 -4.37
CA ALA A 80 4.12 6.84 -3.09
C ALA A 80 4.67 6.02 -1.91
N GLY A 81 4.60 4.68 -1.98
CA GLY A 81 5.11 3.78 -0.93
C GLY A 81 6.64 3.73 -0.83
N GLU A 82 7.37 4.04 -1.92
CA GLU A 82 8.84 4.05 -1.94
C GLU A 82 9.45 5.27 -1.25
N ILE A 83 8.64 6.30 -0.95
CA ILE A 83 9.13 7.54 -0.35
C ILE A 83 9.37 7.36 1.15
N ARG A 84 10.55 7.79 1.59
CA ARG A 84 10.92 7.74 3.00
C ARG A 84 9.98 8.61 3.84
N GLY A 85 9.46 8.03 4.90
CA GLY A 85 8.51 8.69 5.80
C GLY A 85 7.06 8.33 5.51
N VAL A 86 6.75 7.64 4.42
CA VAL A 86 5.43 7.08 4.14
C VAL A 86 5.29 5.75 4.87
N VAL A 87 4.28 5.67 5.71
CA VAL A 87 3.94 4.47 6.51
C VAL A 87 2.82 3.67 5.85
N ASP A 88 1.90 4.36 5.18
CA ASP A 88 0.73 3.75 4.57
C ASP A 88 0.28 4.57 3.35
N VAL A 89 -0.24 3.90 2.32
CA VAL A 89 -0.76 4.55 1.11
C VAL A 89 -2.19 4.11 0.88
N LYS A 90 -3.11 5.04 0.98
CA LYS A 90 -4.51 4.85 0.60
C LYS A 90 -4.72 5.30 -0.83
N ASN A 91 -4.97 4.35 -1.72
CA ASN A 91 -5.14 4.63 -3.14
C ASN A 91 -6.63 4.73 -3.52
N GLU A 92 -7.15 5.95 -3.58
CA GLU A 92 -8.53 6.28 -3.96
C GLU A 92 -8.62 6.81 -5.42
N LEU A 93 -7.66 6.46 -6.27
CA LEU A 93 -7.70 6.81 -7.68
C LEU A 93 -8.80 6.04 -8.41
N ASP A 94 -9.63 6.77 -9.15
CA ASP A 94 -10.65 6.19 -10.03
C ASP A 94 -10.05 5.93 -11.44
N VAL A 95 -10.29 4.72 -11.96
CA VAL A 95 -9.81 4.36 -13.30
C VAL A 95 -10.88 4.67 -14.33
N ARG A 96 -10.63 5.70 -15.15
CA ARG A 96 -11.50 6.09 -16.29
C ARG A 96 -10.82 5.78 -17.61
N LEU A 97 -11.23 4.67 -18.18
CA LEU A 97 -10.70 4.23 -19.46
C LEU A 97 -10.94 5.26 -20.56
N ALA A 98 -9.95 5.46 -21.44
CA ALA A 98 -10.09 6.31 -22.61
C ALA A 98 -11.11 5.73 -23.60
N ILE A 99 -11.77 6.60 -24.37
CA ILE A 99 -12.65 6.19 -25.47
C ILE A 99 -11.83 5.33 -26.44
N GLY A 100 -12.32 4.11 -26.73
CA GLY A 100 -11.59 3.14 -27.58
C GLY A 100 -10.72 2.13 -26.82
N SER A 101 -10.51 2.31 -25.51
CA SER A 101 -9.81 1.34 -24.66
C SER A 101 -10.77 0.33 -24.00
N TYR A 102 -12.06 0.48 -24.23
CA TYR A 102 -13.07 -0.45 -23.71
C TYR A 102 -12.99 -1.78 -24.44
N ARG A 103 -12.96 -2.86 -23.69
CA ARG A 103 -13.08 -4.24 -24.18
C ARG A 103 -14.34 -4.85 -23.60
N THR A 104 -14.89 -5.83 -24.29
CA THR A 104 -15.98 -6.66 -23.74
C THR A 104 -15.42 -7.53 -22.61
N ASP A 105 -16.24 -7.87 -21.65
CA ASP A 105 -15.82 -8.73 -20.54
C ASP A 105 -15.30 -10.08 -21.05
N ASP A 106 -15.96 -10.69 -22.03
CA ASP A 106 -15.49 -11.93 -22.71
C ASP A 106 -14.09 -11.74 -23.32
N GLY A 107 -13.84 -10.60 -23.96
CA GLY A 107 -12.53 -10.30 -24.55
C GLY A 107 -11.43 -10.11 -23.50
N LEU A 108 -11.79 -9.54 -22.34
CA LEU A 108 -10.88 -9.40 -21.20
C LEU A 108 -10.55 -10.76 -20.58
N GLU A 109 -11.55 -11.65 -20.41
CA GLU A 109 -11.35 -13.00 -19.88
C GLU A 109 -10.42 -13.84 -20.76
N GLN A 110 -10.67 -13.83 -22.08
CA GLN A 110 -9.84 -14.57 -23.05
C GLN A 110 -8.39 -14.08 -23.03
N LEU A 111 -8.19 -12.76 -23.03
CA LEU A 111 -6.87 -12.18 -23.03
C LEU A 111 -6.13 -12.42 -21.70
N ALA A 112 -6.82 -12.27 -20.57
CA ALA A 112 -6.28 -12.54 -19.27
C ALA A 112 -5.88 -14.03 -19.11
N ALA A 113 -6.74 -14.95 -19.57
CA ALA A 113 -6.43 -16.39 -19.58
C ALA A 113 -5.19 -16.70 -20.43
N SER A 114 -5.07 -16.07 -21.61
CA SER A 114 -3.90 -16.25 -22.49
C SER A 114 -2.60 -15.74 -21.84
N ILE A 115 -2.66 -14.57 -21.18
CA ILE A 115 -1.51 -14.00 -20.45
C ILE A 115 -1.07 -14.96 -19.35
N MET A 116 -2.02 -15.47 -18.56
CA MET A 116 -1.71 -16.39 -17.45
C MET A 116 -1.13 -17.71 -17.93
N GLN A 117 -1.63 -18.27 -19.04
CA GLN A 117 -1.10 -19.50 -19.64
C GLN A 117 0.37 -19.37 -20.07
N ASN A 118 0.78 -18.18 -20.49
CA ASN A 118 2.12 -17.91 -20.95
C ASN A 118 3.06 -17.40 -19.84
N HIS A 119 2.55 -17.22 -18.61
CA HIS A 119 3.37 -16.72 -17.52
C HIS A 119 4.13 -17.82 -16.80
N SER A 120 5.46 -17.76 -16.85
CA SER A 120 6.37 -18.83 -16.37
C SER A 120 6.28 -19.13 -14.87
N ALA A 121 5.81 -18.17 -14.06
CA ALA A 121 5.66 -18.36 -12.61
C ALA A 121 4.34 -19.05 -12.23
N LEU A 122 3.39 -19.20 -13.18
CA LEU A 122 2.11 -19.84 -12.95
C LEU A 122 2.17 -21.28 -13.47
N CYS A 123 1.85 -22.23 -12.60
CA CYS A 123 1.80 -23.66 -12.91
C CYS A 123 0.36 -24.16 -12.80
N ASP A 124 0.07 -25.31 -13.43
CA ASP A 124 -1.21 -25.99 -13.25
C ASP A 124 -1.47 -26.42 -11.78
N PRO A 125 -2.70 -26.22 -11.29
CA PRO A 125 -3.85 -25.61 -11.96
C PRO A 125 -3.76 -24.07 -12.02
N LEU A 126 -4.02 -23.51 -13.21
CA LEU A 126 -4.08 -22.07 -13.40
C LEU A 126 -5.31 -21.48 -12.69
N PRO A 127 -5.19 -20.30 -12.06
CA PRO A 127 -6.34 -19.58 -11.53
C PRO A 127 -7.34 -19.24 -12.64
N ARG A 128 -8.64 -19.24 -12.30
CA ARG A 128 -9.70 -18.82 -13.20
C ARG A 128 -9.83 -17.29 -13.16
N VAL A 129 -10.05 -16.70 -14.31
CA VAL A 129 -10.36 -15.28 -14.46
C VAL A 129 -11.80 -15.11 -14.92
N THR A 130 -12.53 -14.21 -14.31
CA THR A 130 -13.82 -13.70 -14.76
C THR A 130 -13.79 -12.19 -14.84
N ALA A 131 -14.52 -11.61 -15.79
CA ALA A 131 -14.61 -10.17 -15.95
C ALA A 131 -16.05 -9.70 -15.80
N HIS A 132 -16.26 -8.56 -15.17
CA HIS A 132 -17.53 -7.88 -15.05
C HIS A 132 -17.35 -6.38 -15.00
N ASP A 133 -17.94 -5.65 -15.95
CA ASP A 133 -17.79 -4.19 -16.09
C ASP A 133 -16.33 -3.71 -16.08
N GLY A 134 -15.42 -4.49 -16.66
CA GLY A 134 -14.00 -4.20 -16.68
C GLY A 134 -13.23 -4.53 -15.38
N TRP A 135 -13.90 -5.12 -14.38
CA TRP A 135 -13.26 -5.68 -13.20
C TRP A 135 -12.88 -7.13 -13.44
N LEU A 136 -11.64 -7.48 -13.19
CA LEU A 136 -11.20 -8.87 -13.21
C LEU A 136 -11.29 -9.48 -11.82
N THR A 137 -11.88 -10.66 -11.72
CA THR A 137 -11.89 -11.47 -10.49
C THR A 137 -11.07 -12.73 -10.74
N LEU A 138 -10.00 -12.91 -9.97
CA LEU A 138 -9.17 -14.10 -9.95
C LEU A 138 -9.68 -15.05 -8.88
N SER A 139 -9.84 -16.32 -9.21
CA SER A 139 -10.30 -17.37 -8.29
C SER A 139 -9.59 -18.69 -8.57
N GLY A 140 -9.45 -19.53 -7.55
CA GLY A 140 -8.80 -20.83 -7.64
C GLY A 140 -7.82 -21.05 -6.51
N VAL A 141 -7.00 -22.09 -6.64
CA VAL A 141 -6.03 -22.47 -5.60
C VAL A 141 -4.64 -22.55 -6.23
N VAL A 142 -3.68 -21.92 -5.58
CA VAL A 142 -2.25 -21.98 -5.95
C VAL A 142 -1.42 -22.58 -4.82
N THR A 143 -0.16 -22.92 -5.07
CA THR A 143 0.69 -23.57 -4.08
C THR A 143 1.51 -22.60 -3.24
N THR A 144 1.68 -21.36 -3.69
CA THR A 144 2.49 -20.34 -2.99
C THR A 144 1.86 -18.95 -3.10
N GLU A 145 2.14 -18.11 -2.13
CA GLU A 145 1.75 -16.70 -2.15
C GLU A 145 2.39 -15.95 -3.33
N ALA A 146 3.61 -16.35 -3.72
CA ALA A 146 4.28 -15.80 -4.89
C ALA A 146 3.49 -16.02 -6.20
N GLN A 147 2.89 -17.20 -6.36
CA GLN A 147 2.02 -17.47 -7.51
C GLN A 147 0.74 -16.63 -7.49
N LYS A 148 0.15 -16.41 -6.32
CA LYS A 148 -1.01 -15.53 -6.15
C LYS A 148 -0.70 -14.11 -6.60
N ARG A 149 0.44 -13.57 -6.18
CA ARG A 149 0.90 -12.24 -6.60
C ARG A 149 1.26 -12.20 -8.08
N ALA A 150 1.99 -13.22 -8.57
CA ALA A 150 2.36 -13.30 -9.99
C ALA A 150 1.13 -13.31 -10.92
N ALA A 151 0.02 -13.93 -10.50
CA ALA A 151 -1.22 -13.91 -11.25
C ALA A 151 -1.82 -12.50 -11.37
N GLU A 152 -1.78 -11.73 -10.30
CA GLU A 152 -2.23 -10.33 -10.28
C GLU A 152 -1.30 -9.44 -11.09
N ASP A 153 0.01 -9.54 -10.88
CA ASP A 153 1.03 -8.75 -11.56
C ASP A 153 1.03 -8.97 -13.08
N ALA A 154 0.82 -10.22 -13.51
CA ALA A 154 0.71 -10.55 -14.94
C ALA A 154 -0.44 -9.82 -15.65
N LEU A 155 -1.49 -9.47 -14.94
CA LEU A 155 -2.69 -8.82 -15.49
C LEU A 155 -2.73 -7.31 -15.24
N ARG A 156 -1.80 -6.77 -14.44
CA ARG A 156 -1.78 -5.35 -14.05
C ARG A 156 -1.71 -4.40 -15.26
N ASP A 157 -0.94 -4.78 -16.29
CA ASP A 157 -0.74 -3.98 -17.49
C ASP A 157 -1.79 -4.24 -18.57
N LEU A 158 -2.79 -5.06 -18.31
CA LEU A 158 -3.84 -5.37 -19.25
C LEU A 158 -4.70 -4.11 -19.53
N THR A 159 -4.76 -3.73 -20.79
CA THR A 159 -5.55 -2.56 -21.22
C THR A 159 -7.05 -2.88 -21.21
N GLY A 160 -7.84 -1.98 -20.65
CA GLY A 160 -9.31 -2.09 -20.63
C GLY A 160 -9.85 -2.55 -19.28
N ILE A 161 -9.01 -2.82 -18.30
CA ILE A 161 -9.43 -3.16 -16.94
C ILE A 161 -9.53 -1.91 -16.05
N ARG A 162 -10.45 -1.96 -15.10
CA ARG A 162 -10.67 -0.95 -14.05
C ARG A 162 -10.05 -1.36 -12.71
N GLY A 163 -9.91 -2.67 -12.51
CA GLY A 163 -9.34 -3.21 -11.28
C GLY A 163 -9.25 -4.73 -11.32
N ILE A 164 -8.54 -5.28 -10.34
CA ILE A 164 -8.37 -6.72 -10.12
C ILE A 164 -8.80 -7.05 -8.69
N ALA A 165 -9.69 -8.02 -8.54
CA ALA A 165 -10.05 -8.62 -7.27
C ALA A 165 -9.38 -10.00 -7.18
N ASN A 166 -8.37 -10.14 -6.32
CA ASN A 166 -7.60 -11.37 -6.19
C ASN A 166 -8.16 -12.26 -5.07
N GLY A 167 -9.07 -13.17 -5.43
CA GLY A 167 -9.68 -14.19 -4.56
C GLY A 167 -8.98 -15.56 -4.63
N ILE A 168 -7.71 -15.62 -5.11
CA ILE A 168 -6.97 -16.86 -5.16
C ILE A 168 -6.63 -17.33 -3.73
N GLU A 169 -6.89 -18.60 -3.45
CA GLU A 169 -6.52 -19.26 -2.21
C GLU A 169 -5.16 -19.94 -2.34
N VAL A 170 -4.36 -19.92 -1.28
CA VAL A 170 -3.08 -20.64 -1.24
C VAL A 170 -3.28 -22.00 -0.58
N ALA A 171 -2.87 -23.07 -1.25
CA ALA A 171 -2.97 -24.44 -0.73
C ALA A 171 -2.19 -24.59 0.59
N PRO A 172 -2.65 -25.45 1.51
CA PRO A 172 -1.92 -25.72 2.74
C PRO A 172 -0.51 -26.26 2.45
N PRO A 173 0.47 -25.94 3.31
CA PRO A 173 1.87 -26.33 3.08
C PRO A 173 2.04 -27.85 3.08
N ARG A 174 2.91 -28.35 2.22
CA ARG A 174 3.56 -29.63 2.43
C ARG A 174 4.60 -29.46 3.54
N GLU A 175 4.92 -30.52 4.27
CA GLU A 175 5.68 -30.55 5.55
C GLU A 175 7.08 -29.85 5.55
N ASP A 176 7.50 -29.23 4.45
CA ASP A 176 8.82 -28.61 4.29
C ASP A 176 8.93 -27.14 4.76
N ALA A 177 7.95 -26.64 5.50
CA ALA A 177 7.94 -25.23 5.95
C ALA A 177 8.99 -24.91 7.02
N GLY A 178 9.68 -25.91 7.60
CA GLY A 178 10.62 -25.73 8.71
C GLY A 178 11.81 -24.81 8.44
N ASP A 179 12.25 -24.72 7.16
CA ASP A 179 13.46 -23.97 6.79
C ASP A 179 13.20 -22.50 6.38
N ALA A 180 11.95 -22.07 6.30
CA ALA A 180 11.61 -20.73 5.78
C ALA A 180 12.16 -19.60 6.66
N GLY A 181 12.13 -19.75 7.97
CA GLY A 181 12.67 -18.77 8.90
C GLY A 181 14.19 -18.61 8.81
N VAL A 182 14.90 -19.72 8.68
CA VAL A 182 16.38 -19.74 8.56
C VAL A 182 16.80 -19.10 7.22
N PHE A 183 16.08 -19.40 6.15
CA PHE A 183 16.33 -18.81 4.84
C PHE A 183 16.07 -17.31 4.82
N LEU A 184 14.93 -16.87 5.33
CA LEU A 184 14.58 -15.44 5.38
C LEU A 184 15.61 -14.66 6.18
N ALA A 185 16.03 -15.17 7.33
CA ALA A 185 17.10 -14.57 8.13
C ALA A 185 18.47 -14.55 7.39
N ALA A 186 18.75 -15.54 6.54
CA ALA A 186 19.97 -15.58 5.74
C ALA A 186 19.94 -14.61 4.56
N VAL A 187 18.81 -14.48 3.87
CA VAL A 187 18.61 -13.54 2.75
C VAL A 187 18.70 -12.10 3.24
N LEU A 188 18.07 -11.78 4.36
CA LEU A 188 18.07 -10.44 4.93
C LEU A 188 19.46 -10.02 5.44
N ARG A 189 20.26 -10.96 5.96
CA ARG A 189 21.67 -10.69 6.28
C ARG A 189 22.52 -10.36 5.06
N ARG A 190 22.14 -10.82 3.88
CA ARG A 190 22.82 -10.55 2.60
C ARG A 190 22.22 -9.39 1.83
N GLY A 191 20.97 -9.00 2.13
CA GLY A 191 20.22 -7.96 1.43
C GLY A 191 20.54 -6.55 1.94
N LYS A 192 20.40 -5.56 1.06
CA LYS A 192 20.58 -4.13 1.36
C LYS A 192 19.32 -3.51 2.02
N LEU A 193 18.41 -4.32 2.56
CA LEU A 193 17.21 -3.82 3.23
C LEU A 193 17.61 -3.31 4.61
N GLY A 194 17.19 -2.10 4.93
CA GLY A 194 17.42 -1.45 6.23
C GLY A 194 16.55 -2.01 7.36
N VAL A 195 16.53 -3.35 7.48
CA VAL A 195 15.69 -4.05 8.46
C VAL A 195 16.41 -4.14 9.80
N ASN A 196 15.78 -3.62 10.83
CA ASN A 196 16.24 -3.72 12.22
C ASN A 196 15.30 -4.64 13.03
N ASP A 197 15.85 -5.28 14.07
CA ASP A 197 15.10 -6.10 15.04
C ASP A 197 14.24 -7.22 14.41
N LEU A 198 14.76 -7.90 13.37
CA LEU A 198 14.03 -8.96 12.70
C LEU A 198 13.85 -10.19 13.59
N LYS A 199 12.60 -10.59 13.79
CA LYS A 199 12.19 -11.89 14.32
C LYS A 199 11.26 -12.57 13.34
N VAL A 200 11.42 -13.86 13.16
CA VAL A 200 10.59 -14.67 12.25
C VAL A 200 10.12 -15.90 13.01
N GLU A 201 8.82 -16.06 13.11
CA GLU A 201 8.18 -17.24 13.69
C GLU A 201 7.48 -18.02 12.58
N VAL A 202 7.68 -19.34 12.54
CA VAL A 202 7.07 -20.23 11.55
C VAL A 202 6.22 -21.26 12.26
N ASN A 203 4.93 -21.28 11.98
CA ASN A 203 3.97 -22.24 12.53
C ASN A 203 3.06 -22.79 11.45
N GLY A 204 3.19 -24.10 11.14
CA GLY A 204 2.26 -24.83 10.25
C GLY A 204 2.05 -24.16 8.87
N GLY A 205 3.08 -23.45 8.33
CA GLY A 205 3.02 -22.74 7.06
C GLY A 205 2.57 -21.27 7.15
N ALA A 206 2.20 -20.79 8.33
CA ALA A 206 2.09 -19.38 8.59
C ALA A 206 3.45 -18.83 9.04
N ILE A 207 3.87 -17.70 8.47
CA ILE A 207 5.05 -16.95 8.91
C ILE A 207 4.58 -15.65 9.56
N ALA A 208 4.97 -15.41 10.80
CA ALA A 208 4.87 -14.11 11.43
C ALA A 208 6.22 -13.39 11.35
N ILE A 209 6.22 -12.16 10.85
CA ILE A 209 7.42 -11.34 10.67
C ILE A 209 7.31 -10.12 11.56
N ASP A 210 8.13 -10.07 12.60
CA ASP A 210 8.33 -8.89 13.43
C ASP A 210 9.61 -8.19 12.99
N ALA A 211 9.52 -6.98 12.49
CA ALA A 211 10.68 -6.21 12.04
C ALA A 211 10.41 -4.70 12.13
N LYS A 212 11.49 -3.90 12.10
CA LYS A 212 11.41 -2.45 11.95
C LYS A 212 12.07 -2.05 10.64
N VAL A 213 11.33 -1.32 9.81
CA VAL A 213 11.77 -0.84 8.49
C VAL A 213 11.58 0.68 8.37
N THR A 214 12.20 1.29 7.38
CA THR A 214 12.18 2.74 7.20
C THR A 214 11.14 3.24 6.18
N SER A 215 10.61 2.33 5.36
CA SER A 215 9.59 2.64 4.34
C SER A 215 8.61 1.49 4.13
N CYS A 216 7.44 1.80 3.54
CA CYS A 216 6.48 0.80 3.11
C CYS A 216 7.06 -0.15 2.05
N ALA A 217 7.89 0.36 1.14
CA ALA A 217 8.52 -0.44 0.11
C ALA A 217 9.45 -1.51 0.69
N GLU A 218 10.18 -1.20 1.76
CA GLU A 218 10.99 -2.19 2.48
C GLU A 218 10.13 -3.25 3.18
N ARG A 219 8.99 -2.85 3.75
CA ARG A 219 8.00 -3.78 4.33
C ARG A 219 7.47 -4.73 3.26
N ASP A 220 7.03 -4.18 2.13
CA ASP A 220 6.43 -4.98 1.04
C ASP A 220 7.46 -5.94 0.43
N ALA A 221 8.70 -5.48 0.23
CA ALA A 221 9.80 -6.34 -0.23
C ALA A 221 10.11 -7.48 0.76
N LEU A 222 10.03 -7.22 2.07
CA LEU A 222 10.22 -8.23 3.10
C LEU A 222 9.12 -9.29 3.08
N ILE A 223 7.86 -8.87 2.94
CA ILE A 223 6.70 -9.75 2.85
C ILE A 223 6.75 -10.56 1.55
N GLU A 224 7.15 -9.95 0.43
CA GLU A 224 7.32 -10.65 -0.85
C GLU A 224 8.39 -11.74 -0.77
N LEU A 225 9.54 -11.45 -0.18
CA LEU A 225 10.60 -12.44 0.05
C LEU A 225 10.14 -13.62 0.90
N ALA A 226 9.31 -13.36 1.91
CA ALA A 226 8.73 -14.41 2.75
C ALA A 226 7.73 -15.28 1.98
N SER A 227 6.88 -14.64 1.17
CA SER A 227 5.83 -15.32 0.41
C SER A 227 6.34 -16.14 -0.79
N CYS A 228 7.57 -15.87 -1.28
CA CYS A 228 8.20 -16.65 -2.36
C CYS A 228 8.60 -18.07 -1.96
N ARG A 229 8.45 -18.47 -0.70
CA ARG A 229 8.86 -19.80 -0.23
C ARG A 229 7.77 -20.84 -0.40
N ARG A 230 8.18 -22.00 -0.89
CA ARG A 230 7.34 -23.19 -1.00
C ARG A 230 6.85 -23.59 0.40
N GLY A 231 5.56 -23.79 0.56
CA GLY A 231 4.99 -24.21 1.83
C GLY A 231 4.48 -23.07 2.73
N ILE A 232 4.62 -21.80 2.34
CA ILE A 232 4.03 -20.68 3.04
C ILE A 232 2.61 -20.44 2.55
N VAL A 233 1.65 -20.54 3.44
CA VAL A 233 0.21 -20.33 3.20
C VAL A 233 -0.18 -18.89 3.50
N SER A 234 0.38 -18.34 4.59
CA SER A 234 0.08 -16.99 5.02
C SER A 234 1.30 -16.31 5.62
N VAL A 235 1.37 -15.00 5.42
CA VAL A 235 2.38 -14.14 6.04
C VAL A 235 1.63 -13.20 6.97
N GLU A 236 1.89 -13.31 8.27
CA GLU A 236 1.39 -12.38 9.27
C GLU A 236 2.37 -11.21 9.36
N ASP A 237 1.92 -10.06 8.90
CA ASP A 237 2.71 -8.82 8.88
C ASP A 237 2.61 -8.13 10.25
N ARG A 238 3.71 -8.20 11.02
CA ARG A 238 3.91 -7.45 12.27
C ARG A 238 5.03 -6.42 12.12
N VAL A 239 5.32 -6.01 10.86
CA VAL A 239 6.38 -5.07 10.55
C VAL A 239 5.96 -3.65 10.91
N VAL A 240 6.80 -2.98 11.69
CA VAL A 240 6.60 -1.59 12.09
C VAL A 240 7.45 -0.69 11.19
N VAL A 241 6.81 0.21 10.45
CA VAL A 241 7.49 1.24 9.69
C VAL A 241 7.84 2.39 10.62
N GLN A 242 9.13 2.62 10.84
CA GLN A 242 9.65 3.75 11.63
C GLN A 242 10.36 4.72 10.67
N PRO A 243 9.73 5.83 10.31
CA PRO A 243 10.39 6.81 9.45
C PRO A 243 11.64 7.34 10.14
N THR A 244 12.78 7.24 9.47
CA THR A 244 14.01 7.87 9.95
C THR A 244 13.79 9.38 9.94
N PRO A 245 14.00 10.11 11.06
CA PRO A 245 13.89 11.55 11.06
C PRO A 245 14.89 12.10 10.02
N ALA A 246 14.40 13.02 9.17
CA ALA A 246 15.22 13.69 8.19
C ALA A 246 16.46 14.29 8.90
N LEU A 247 17.65 13.98 8.41
CA LEU A 247 18.89 14.60 8.88
C LEU A 247 18.71 16.12 8.76
N PRO A 248 18.98 16.89 9.82
CA PRO A 248 18.96 18.33 9.71
C PRO A 248 19.98 18.75 8.64
N ASP A 249 19.52 19.57 7.69
CA ASP A 249 20.34 20.16 6.64
C ASP A 249 21.62 20.75 7.24
N SER A 250 22.74 20.10 6.98
CA SER A 250 24.07 20.65 7.28
C SER A 250 24.48 21.68 6.23
N ARG A 251 23.64 22.72 6.05
CA ARG A 251 23.96 23.90 5.27
C ARG A 251 23.71 25.15 6.10
N THR A 252 24.56 25.36 7.08
CA THR A 252 24.80 26.69 7.64
C THR A 252 26.26 26.70 8.15
N SER A 253 27.17 27.06 7.31
CA SER A 253 28.40 27.78 7.61
C SER A 253 28.94 28.38 6.33
#